data_8018bae17ea1542d3477a3989b2a1d60
#
_entry.id   8018bae17ea1542d3477a3989b2a1d60
#
_cell.length_a   1.000
_cell.length_b   1.000
_cell.length_c   1.000
_cell.angle_alpha   90.00
_cell.angle_beta   90.00
_cell.angle_gamma   90.00
#
_symmetry.space_group_name_H-M   'P 1'
#
loop_
_entity.id
_entity.type
_entity.pdbx_description
1 polymer ?
#
loop_
_entity_poly.entity_id
_entity_poly.type
_entity_poly.pdbx_seq_one_letter_code
_entity_poly.pdbx_strand_id
1 'polypeptide(L)'
;MIKHEIRWEYILVICIILGTLPCNAQSVIPMPKEMVMGEGSWDVSADTRINYSNDALTKTVSLFNNYLDGRFGVTLKKGSKGKNAIHLQIDKKMPLEAYSLVVDDKGVTIKGSEAGIFYGIQTLQQLLVDKGNGCIQLPYIMINDEPRFGYRGLMLDVARYFYSVEYVKEYIDLMARYKINRFHWHLTEDAGWRIEIKKYPELTKIGAWRNSTQWGHNPTEQDRIPHGGFYTQEQIKEIIQYAADRYITIVPEIDLPGHTMSVLATYPELSCTGGPFRIPETWGIKEEVLCLGNDETYRFVEDVLSEVIDLFPGEYIHIGGDEAPKRRWKECPKCQRRIKENKLKDEHELQSYFIHHLDEFVTGKGRKIIGWDEILEGGLAPNAAVMSWRGENGGIAAAGMGHKVVMAPNNYMYIDYYQSEDYTNEPLNIGGLVTLEHIYSYEPYTPKLTKEQCGYIMGVQANVWGEFIHHPDKVNYMAYPRAMALSEIGWSPAEKKNYADFRERLAGCLAELDRQGVTFRIPEPIGWDKAIVRGGNAIVDLKPSVEGADIYYTTDGTDPRLYGKLYTDTLQLPLSFSGVNIKCYLRLSSRRSSAVYTVVAPDTK
;
A
#
# COMPACT_ATOMS: atom_id res chain seq x y z
N MET A 1 -44.25 21.15 -33.63
CA MET A 1 -42.98 21.37 -32.96
C MET A 1 -43.27 21.78 -31.52
N ILE A 2 -43.32 20.83 -30.61
CA ILE A 2 -43.50 21.09 -29.19
C ILE A 2 -42.32 20.39 -28.50
N LYS A 3 -41.40 21.20 -27.95
CA LYS A 3 -40.26 20.75 -27.12
C LYS A 3 -40.83 20.31 -25.77
N HIS A 4 -40.63 19.06 -25.39
CA HIS A 4 -40.80 18.62 -24.03
C HIS A 4 -39.47 18.83 -23.28
N GLU A 5 -39.43 19.92 -22.51
CA GLU A 5 -38.48 20.10 -21.42
C GLU A 5 -38.99 19.30 -20.22
N ILE A 6 -38.21 18.28 -19.81
CA ILE A 6 -38.46 17.54 -18.58
C ILE A 6 -37.86 18.36 -17.44
N ARG A 7 -38.73 18.97 -16.64
CA ARG A 7 -38.37 19.69 -15.39
C ARG A 7 -37.90 18.72 -14.31
N TRP A 8 -36.71 18.99 -13.83
CA TRP A 8 -36.00 18.25 -12.74
C TRP A 8 -36.39 18.70 -11.31
N GLU A 9 -37.62 19.19 -11.08
CA GLU A 9 -38.00 19.85 -9.81
C GLU A 9 -38.80 18.99 -8.83
N TYR A 10 -38.91 17.66 -8.96
CA TYR A 10 -39.72 16.84 -8.05
C TYR A 10 -39.01 15.60 -7.51
N ILE A 11 -37.74 15.70 -7.09
CA ILE A 11 -37.07 14.62 -6.30
C ILE A 11 -36.37 15.24 -5.09
N LEU A 12 -37.07 15.96 -4.27
CA LEU A 12 -36.52 16.46 -3.00
C LEU A 12 -37.50 16.46 -1.82
N VAL A 13 -38.41 15.54 -1.74
CA VAL A 13 -39.19 15.29 -0.50
C VAL A 13 -39.71 13.87 -0.59
N ILE A 14 -39.05 12.93 0.04
CA ILE A 14 -39.51 11.72 0.74
C ILE A 14 -38.25 10.94 1.16
N CYS A 15 -37.65 11.33 2.26
CA CYS A 15 -36.70 10.50 3.01
C CYS A 15 -36.80 10.85 4.50
N ILE A 16 -37.97 10.69 5.11
CA ILE A 16 -38.10 10.51 6.55
C ILE A 16 -39.34 9.63 6.75
N ILE A 17 -39.12 8.34 6.94
CA ILE A 17 -39.87 7.41 7.84
C ILE A 17 -39.20 6.04 7.73
N LEU A 18 -38.30 5.76 8.71
CA LEU A 18 -38.17 4.57 9.55
C LEU A 18 -38.49 3.19 8.95
N GLY A 19 -37.45 2.52 8.63
CA GLY A 19 -37.34 1.07 8.63
C GLY A 19 -35.85 0.77 8.75
N THR A 20 -35.36 0.53 9.96
CA THR A 20 -34.03 -0.03 10.20
C THR A 20 -33.99 -1.47 9.69
N LEU A 21 -33.93 -1.65 8.38
CA LEU A 21 -33.35 -2.86 7.84
C LEU A 21 -31.85 -2.77 8.15
N PRO A 22 -31.19 -3.85 8.59
CA PRO A 22 -29.74 -3.86 8.68
C PRO A 22 -29.23 -3.56 7.28
N CYS A 23 -28.76 -2.33 7.08
CA CYS A 23 -27.96 -1.98 5.92
C CYS A 23 -26.71 -2.83 6.07
N ASN A 24 -26.65 -3.99 5.41
CA ASN A 24 -25.38 -4.67 5.19
C ASN A 24 -24.52 -3.63 4.48
N ALA A 25 -23.61 -3.01 5.21
CA ALA A 25 -22.67 -2.07 4.65
C ALA A 25 -22.00 -2.80 3.48
N GLN A 26 -22.18 -2.29 2.26
CA GLN A 26 -21.54 -2.91 1.10
C GLN A 26 -20.03 -2.83 1.33
N SER A 27 -19.36 -3.99 1.35
CA SER A 27 -17.94 -4.10 1.68
C SER A 27 -17.05 -3.60 0.55
N VAL A 28 -17.23 -2.33 0.15
CA VAL A 28 -16.42 -1.68 -0.90
C VAL A 28 -15.34 -0.80 -0.27
N ILE A 29 -14.09 -1.13 -0.54
CA ILE A 29 -12.90 -0.35 -0.19
C ILE A 29 -12.03 -0.18 -1.44
N PRO A 30 -11.62 1.06 -1.79
CA PRO A 30 -11.95 2.34 -1.13
C PRO A 30 -13.41 2.77 -1.38
N MET A 31 -13.93 3.61 -0.45
CA MET A 31 -15.27 4.20 -0.56
C MET A 31 -15.39 5.01 -1.84
N PRO A 32 -16.37 4.71 -2.72
CA PRO A 32 -16.58 5.48 -3.94
C PRO A 32 -17.02 6.94 -3.68
N LYS A 33 -16.70 7.81 -4.62
CA LYS A 33 -17.10 9.21 -4.57
C LYS A 33 -18.62 9.38 -4.44
N GLU A 34 -19.39 8.60 -5.19
CA GLU A 34 -20.86 8.54 -5.12
C GLU A 34 -21.30 7.08 -5.20
N MET A 35 -22.18 6.67 -4.30
CA MET A 35 -22.76 5.33 -4.28
C MET A 35 -24.19 5.42 -3.79
N VAL A 36 -25.14 4.94 -4.59
CA VAL A 36 -26.58 4.93 -4.30
C VAL A 36 -27.09 3.51 -4.47
N MET A 37 -27.65 2.94 -3.40
CA MET A 37 -28.30 1.62 -3.43
C MET A 37 -29.71 1.73 -4.03
N GLY A 38 -30.05 0.76 -4.90
CA GLY A 38 -31.42 0.54 -5.39
C GLY A 38 -32.12 -0.59 -4.66
N GLU A 39 -33.42 -0.72 -4.89
CA GLU A 39 -34.21 -1.87 -4.38
C GLU A 39 -34.17 -3.01 -5.38
N GLY A 40 -33.66 -4.18 -4.97
CA GLY A 40 -33.56 -5.37 -5.78
C GLY A 40 -32.13 -5.83 -6.06
N SER A 41 -31.99 -6.82 -6.90
CA SER A 41 -30.71 -7.43 -7.25
C SER A 41 -30.73 -8.05 -8.63
N TRP A 42 -29.57 -8.28 -9.20
CA TRP A 42 -29.37 -8.95 -10.47
C TRP A 42 -28.47 -10.18 -10.28
N ASP A 43 -28.81 -11.28 -10.96
CA ASP A 43 -28.11 -12.56 -10.81
C ASP A 43 -27.11 -12.77 -11.95
N VAL A 44 -25.88 -13.13 -11.60
CA VAL A 44 -24.85 -13.61 -12.53
C VAL A 44 -24.92 -15.11 -12.62
N SER A 45 -25.00 -15.66 -13.82
CA SER A 45 -25.04 -17.10 -14.10
C SER A 45 -24.08 -17.50 -15.22
N ALA A 46 -23.94 -18.76 -15.48
CA ALA A 46 -23.14 -19.28 -16.61
C ALA A 46 -23.66 -18.78 -17.99
N ASP A 47 -24.94 -18.37 -18.07
CA ASP A 47 -25.53 -17.79 -19.27
C ASP A 47 -25.29 -16.29 -19.43
N THR A 48 -24.82 -15.63 -18.39
CA THR A 48 -24.43 -14.22 -18.42
C THR A 48 -23.32 -14.00 -19.46
N ARG A 49 -23.41 -12.92 -20.22
CA ARG A 49 -22.42 -12.54 -21.23
C ARG A 49 -21.67 -11.28 -20.81
N ILE A 50 -20.44 -11.15 -21.28
CA ILE A 50 -19.69 -9.92 -21.15
C ILE A 50 -19.54 -9.28 -22.54
N ASN A 51 -20.00 -8.02 -22.68
CA ASN A 51 -20.04 -7.30 -23.93
C ASN A 51 -19.04 -6.13 -23.91
N TYR A 52 -18.10 -6.16 -24.85
CA TYR A 52 -17.14 -5.08 -25.09
C TYR A 52 -16.73 -5.08 -26.55
N SER A 53 -16.52 -3.90 -27.12
CA SER A 53 -16.18 -3.72 -28.55
C SER A 53 -14.70 -3.38 -28.78
N ASN A 54 -13.98 -2.97 -27.74
CA ASN A 54 -12.57 -2.57 -27.86
C ASN A 54 -11.65 -3.68 -27.31
N ASP A 55 -10.71 -4.12 -28.13
CA ASP A 55 -9.77 -5.19 -27.78
C ASP A 55 -8.79 -4.82 -26.66
N ALA A 56 -8.61 -3.52 -26.37
CA ALA A 56 -7.85 -3.06 -25.20
C ALA A 56 -8.42 -3.58 -23.86
N LEU A 57 -9.73 -3.91 -23.81
CA LEU A 57 -10.36 -4.48 -22.63
C LEU A 57 -10.17 -6.00 -22.49
N THR A 58 -9.59 -6.67 -23.48
CA THR A 58 -9.47 -8.15 -23.48
C THR A 58 -8.72 -8.65 -22.25
N LYS A 59 -7.63 -7.98 -21.87
CA LYS A 59 -6.85 -8.37 -20.69
C LYS A 59 -7.63 -8.16 -19.39
N THR A 60 -8.29 -7.02 -19.25
CA THR A 60 -9.17 -6.70 -18.11
C THR A 60 -10.28 -7.74 -17.96
N VAL A 61 -10.90 -8.14 -19.06
CA VAL A 61 -11.94 -9.19 -19.07
C VAL A 61 -11.36 -10.55 -18.71
N SER A 62 -10.17 -10.88 -19.18
CA SER A 62 -9.49 -12.13 -18.82
C SER A 62 -9.20 -12.19 -17.31
N LEU A 63 -8.70 -11.10 -16.72
CA LEU A 63 -8.45 -11.00 -15.28
C LEU A 63 -9.75 -11.15 -14.47
N PHE A 64 -10.84 -10.54 -14.93
CA PHE A 64 -12.15 -10.69 -14.29
C PHE A 64 -12.67 -12.13 -14.39
N ASN A 65 -12.56 -12.77 -15.55
CA ASN A 65 -12.95 -14.17 -15.70
C ASN A 65 -12.10 -15.10 -14.83
N ASN A 66 -10.80 -14.88 -14.71
CA ASN A 66 -9.95 -15.66 -13.82
C ASN A 66 -10.42 -15.55 -12.34
N TYR A 67 -10.79 -14.34 -11.92
CA TYR A 67 -11.38 -14.12 -10.60
C TYR A 67 -12.71 -14.88 -10.41
N LEU A 68 -13.63 -14.76 -11.39
CA LEU A 68 -14.94 -15.44 -11.32
C LEU A 68 -14.80 -16.97 -11.33
N ASP A 69 -13.90 -17.50 -12.15
CA ASP A 69 -13.64 -18.93 -12.22
C ASP A 69 -13.05 -19.47 -10.90
N GLY A 70 -11.99 -18.82 -10.41
CA GLY A 70 -11.34 -19.21 -9.16
C GLY A 70 -12.24 -19.08 -7.93
N ARG A 71 -13.16 -18.11 -7.91
CA ARG A 71 -14.02 -17.82 -6.76
C ARG A 71 -15.38 -18.53 -6.80
N PHE A 72 -15.96 -18.68 -7.99
CA PHE A 72 -17.36 -19.14 -8.17
C PHE A 72 -17.50 -20.25 -9.21
N GLY A 73 -16.44 -20.66 -9.91
CA GLY A 73 -16.48 -21.65 -10.99
C GLY A 73 -17.24 -21.14 -12.23
N VAL A 74 -17.29 -19.83 -12.46
CA VAL A 74 -18.06 -19.20 -13.55
C VAL A 74 -17.11 -18.45 -14.49
N THR A 75 -17.26 -18.67 -15.80
CA THR A 75 -16.55 -17.94 -16.85
C THR A 75 -17.56 -17.32 -17.83
N LEU A 76 -17.49 -15.99 -18.00
CA LEU A 76 -18.38 -15.24 -18.88
C LEU A 76 -17.89 -15.28 -20.33
N LYS A 77 -18.76 -15.69 -21.25
CA LYS A 77 -18.45 -15.66 -22.69
C LYS A 77 -18.71 -14.28 -23.28
N LYS A 78 -17.88 -13.87 -24.25
CA LYS A 78 -18.08 -12.61 -25.00
C LYS A 78 -19.41 -12.67 -25.77
N GLY A 79 -20.20 -11.61 -25.68
CA GLY A 79 -21.45 -11.48 -26.40
C GLY A 79 -22.44 -10.54 -25.72
N SER A 80 -23.58 -10.31 -26.37
CA SER A 80 -24.68 -9.50 -25.84
C SER A 80 -25.97 -10.30 -26.04
N LYS A 81 -26.65 -10.63 -24.94
CA LYS A 81 -27.95 -11.27 -24.96
C LYS A 81 -28.93 -10.52 -24.05
N GLY A 82 -29.60 -9.51 -24.62
CA GLY A 82 -30.66 -8.79 -23.91
C GLY A 82 -30.21 -8.23 -22.54
N LYS A 83 -31.01 -8.55 -21.51
CA LYS A 83 -30.79 -8.06 -20.13
C LYS A 83 -29.77 -8.90 -19.33
N ASN A 84 -29.26 -10.01 -19.86
CA ASN A 84 -28.33 -10.89 -19.14
C ASN A 84 -26.89 -10.65 -19.62
N ALA A 85 -26.39 -9.45 -19.41
CA ALA A 85 -25.05 -9.07 -19.83
C ALA A 85 -24.40 -8.01 -18.93
N ILE A 86 -23.06 -8.08 -18.87
CA ILE A 86 -22.19 -7.04 -18.33
C ILE A 86 -21.65 -6.25 -19.52
N HIS A 87 -21.97 -4.97 -19.61
CA HIS A 87 -21.56 -4.08 -20.69
C HIS A 87 -20.39 -3.20 -20.27
N LEU A 88 -19.26 -3.29 -20.97
CA LEU A 88 -18.09 -2.44 -20.78
C LEU A 88 -18.01 -1.42 -21.91
N GLN A 89 -18.07 -0.14 -21.58
CA GLN A 89 -18.18 0.96 -22.53
C GLN A 89 -17.04 1.97 -22.32
N ILE A 90 -16.11 2.05 -23.27
CA ILE A 90 -15.05 3.07 -23.21
C ILE A 90 -15.64 4.45 -23.50
N ASP A 91 -15.38 5.39 -22.59
CA ASP A 91 -15.65 6.81 -22.76
C ASP A 91 -14.38 7.64 -22.54
N LYS A 92 -13.75 8.04 -23.64
CA LYS A 92 -12.51 8.83 -23.63
C LYS A 92 -12.68 10.26 -23.09
N LYS A 93 -13.90 10.70 -22.82
CA LYS A 93 -14.18 12.03 -22.24
C LYS A 93 -14.14 12.02 -20.71
N MET A 94 -14.26 10.84 -20.10
CA MET A 94 -14.10 10.70 -18.65
C MET A 94 -12.62 10.85 -18.24
N PRO A 95 -12.35 11.36 -17.02
CA PRO A 95 -10.99 11.36 -16.47
C PRO A 95 -10.34 9.97 -16.51
N LEU A 96 -9.02 9.92 -16.54
CA LEU A 96 -8.24 8.71 -16.84
C LEU A 96 -8.61 7.49 -15.98
N GLU A 97 -8.92 7.67 -14.70
CA GLU A 97 -9.22 6.59 -13.78
C GLU A 97 -10.68 6.58 -13.31
N ALA A 98 -11.50 7.51 -13.84
CA ALA A 98 -12.91 7.61 -13.49
C ALA A 98 -13.77 6.54 -14.17
N TYR A 99 -14.83 6.13 -13.48
CA TYR A 99 -15.83 5.21 -14.01
C TYR A 99 -17.23 5.49 -13.44
N SER A 100 -18.26 5.06 -14.18
CA SER A 100 -19.59 4.83 -13.65
C SER A 100 -19.91 3.34 -13.72
N LEU A 101 -20.57 2.81 -12.68
CA LEU A 101 -21.04 1.44 -12.59
C LEU A 101 -22.51 1.46 -12.21
N VAL A 102 -23.33 0.82 -13.03
CA VAL A 102 -24.77 0.68 -12.79
C VAL A 102 -25.15 -0.79 -12.85
N VAL A 103 -25.82 -1.26 -11.81
CA VAL A 103 -26.48 -2.57 -11.75
C VAL A 103 -27.98 -2.32 -11.62
N ASP A 104 -28.76 -2.77 -12.58
CA ASP A 104 -30.22 -2.64 -12.59
C ASP A 104 -30.89 -3.89 -13.19
N ASP A 105 -32.20 -3.81 -13.46
CA ASP A 105 -32.98 -4.90 -14.07
C ASP A 105 -32.56 -5.23 -15.51
N LYS A 106 -31.67 -4.42 -16.13
CA LYS A 106 -31.14 -4.62 -17.49
C LYS A 106 -29.77 -5.28 -17.50
N GLY A 107 -29.14 -5.46 -16.33
CA GLY A 107 -27.81 -6.03 -16.16
C GLY A 107 -26.82 -5.07 -15.55
N VAL A 108 -25.55 -5.22 -15.92
CA VAL A 108 -24.45 -4.37 -15.44
C VAL A 108 -23.90 -3.51 -16.57
N THR A 109 -23.69 -2.24 -16.31
CA THR A 109 -22.98 -1.34 -17.23
C THR A 109 -21.82 -0.67 -16.49
N ILE A 110 -20.61 -0.82 -17.02
CA ILE A 110 -19.42 -0.08 -16.56
C ILE A 110 -18.95 0.81 -17.70
N LYS A 111 -18.86 2.12 -17.44
CA LYS A 111 -18.45 3.13 -18.41
C LYS A 111 -17.26 3.91 -17.85
N GLY A 112 -16.22 4.13 -18.65
CA GLY A 112 -15.02 4.85 -18.23
C GLY A 112 -13.92 4.81 -19.28
N SER A 113 -12.73 5.31 -18.95
CA SER A 113 -11.51 4.99 -19.68
C SER A 113 -11.17 3.49 -19.54
N GLU A 114 -10.13 3.02 -20.19
CA GLU A 114 -9.65 1.64 -20.01
C GLU A 114 -9.28 1.35 -18.55
N ALA A 115 -8.55 2.26 -17.90
CA ALA A 115 -8.20 2.17 -16.48
C ALA A 115 -9.43 2.31 -15.58
N GLY A 116 -10.35 3.25 -15.90
CA GLY A 116 -11.59 3.42 -15.16
C GLY A 116 -12.46 2.16 -15.18
N ILE A 117 -12.59 1.49 -16.34
CA ILE A 117 -13.32 0.22 -16.46
C ILE A 117 -12.65 -0.87 -15.60
N PHE A 118 -11.31 -0.93 -15.59
CA PHE A 118 -10.58 -1.86 -14.72
C PHE A 118 -10.93 -1.62 -13.24
N TYR A 119 -10.88 -0.38 -12.76
CA TYR A 119 -11.25 -0.04 -11.37
C TYR A 119 -12.73 -0.26 -11.08
N GLY A 120 -13.61 -0.03 -12.06
CA GLY A 120 -15.03 -0.39 -11.97
C GLY A 120 -15.24 -1.90 -11.78
N ILE A 121 -14.44 -2.73 -12.45
CA ILE A 121 -14.44 -4.19 -12.26
C ILE A 121 -13.90 -4.56 -10.86
N GLN A 122 -12.86 -3.88 -10.33
CA GLN A 122 -12.39 -4.14 -8.97
C GLN A 122 -13.52 -3.83 -7.94
N THR A 123 -14.29 -2.79 -8.17
CA THR A 123 -15.48 -2.49 -7.35
C THR A 123 -16.58 -3.53 -7.54
N LEU A 124 -16.86 -3.94 -8.78
CA LEU A 124 -17.85 -4.96 -9.08
C LEU A 124 -17.53 -6.29 -8.36
N GLN A 125 -16.26 -6.69 -8.33
CA GLN A 125 -15.81 -7.91 -7.64
C GLN A 125 -16.14 -7.89 -6.13
N GLN A 126 -16.04 -6.72 -5.49
CA GLN A 126 -16.35 -6.56 -4.06
C GLN A 126 -17.87 -6.56 -3.79
N LEU A 127 -18.70 -6.32 -4.81
CA LEU A 127 -20.17 -6.33 -4.72
C LEU A 127 -20.78 -7.71 -4.96
N LEU A 128 -20.01 -8.69 -5.46
CA LEU A 128 -20.49 -10.03 -5.76
C LEU A 128 -20.80 -10.81 -4.47
N VAL A 129 -22.04 -11.22 -4.31
CA VAL A 129 -22.51 -11.99 -3.15
C VAL A 129 -22.74 -13.44 -3.57
N ASP A 130 -22.03 -14.36 -2.93
CA ASP A 130 -22.23 -15.81 -3.11
C ASP A 130 -23.50 -16.25 -2.37
N LYS A 131 -24.49 -16.74 -3.11
CA LYS A 131 -25.73 -17.32 -2.57
C LYS A 131 -25.68 -18.84 -2.49
N GLY A 132 -24.55 -19.43 -2.85
CA GLY A 132 -24.39 -20.88 -2.96
C GLY A 132 -24.96 -21.47 -4.26
N ASN A 133 -24.61 -22.73 -4.53
CA ASN A 133 -25.05 -23.46 -5.71
C ASN A 133 -24.76 -22.78 -7.07
N GLY A 134 -23.68 -21.98 -7.15
CA GLY A 134 -23.30 -21.25 -8.36
C GLY A 134 -24.18 -20.03 -8.65
N CYS A 135 -25.02 -19.60 -7.71
CA CYS A 135 -25.81 -18.37 -7.80
C CYS A 135 -25.00 -17.20 -7.23
N ILE A 136 -24.67 -16.23 -8.06
CA ILE A 136 -23.94 -15.00 -7.70
C ILE A 136 -24.90 -13.84 -7.86
N GLN A 137 -25.03 -13.01 -6.83
CA GLN A 137 -25.96 -11.89 -6.81
C GLN A 137 -25.22 -10.56 -6.69
N LEU A 138 -25.71 -9.56 -7.42
CA LEU A 138 -25.31 -8.16 -7.34
C LEU A 138 -26.50 -7.32 -6.89
N PRO A 139 -26.37 -6.45 -5.88
CA PRO A 139 -27.44 -5.51 -5.53
C PRO A 139 -27.62 -4.48 -6.65
N TYR A 140 -28.82 -3.95 -6.81
CA TYR A 140 -29.02 -2.79 -7.65
C TYR A 140 -28.28 -1.59 -7.03
N ILE A 141 -27.45 -0.96 -7.84
CA ILE A 141 -26.56 0.10 -7.37
C ILE A 141 -26.15 1.03 -8.49
N MET A 142 -25.94 2.28 -8.17
CA MET A 142 -25.32 3.26 -9.06
C MET A 142 -24.08 3.85 -8.35
N ILE A 143 -22.96 3.80 -9.03
CA ILE A 143 -21.67 4.35 -8.55
C ILE A 143 -21.11 5.28 -9.63
N ASN A 144 -20.70 6.50 -9.21
CA ASN A 144 -19.84 7.38 -9.97
C ASN A 144 -18.57 7.61 -9.15
N ASP A 145 -17.42 7.31 -9.73
CA ASP A 145 -16.19 7.22 -8.94
C ASP A 145 -14.97 7.72 -9.72
N GLU A 146 -14.05 8.34 -9.00
CA GLU A 146 -12.76 8.79 -9.49
C GLU A 146 -11.80 8.98 -8.32
N PRO A 147 -10.48 8.82 -8.52
CA PRO A 147 -9.53 8.98 -7.43
C PRO A 147 -9.33 10.44 -7.05
N ARG A 148 -9.09 10.67 -5.76
CA ARG A 148 -8.68 11.97 -5.21
C ARG A 148 -7.26 12.35 -5.62
N PHE A 149 -6.34 11.38 -5.60
CA PHE A 149 -4.93 11.56 -5.96
C PHE A 149 -4.50 10.65 -7.10
N GLY A 150 -3.65 11.17 -7.98
CA GLY A 150 -3.07 10.41 -9.09
C GLY A 150 -1.97 9.42 -8.66
N TYR A 151 -1.34 9.64 -7.50
CA TYR A 151 -0.31 8.76 -6.94
C TYR A 151 -0.84 8.10 -5.66
N ARG A 152 -0.99 6.79 -5.68
CA ARG A 152 -1.40 5.96 -4.55
C ARG A 152 -0.40 4.82 -4.44
N GLY A 153 0.63 5.03 -3.61
CA GLY A 153 1.82 4.20 -3.56
C GLY A 153 1.81 3.15 -2.46
N LEU A 154 2.41 2.00 -2.75
CA LEU A 154 2.78 1.02 -1.75
C LEU A 154 4.19 0.52 -2.07
N MET A 155 5.09 0.60 -1.09
CA MET A 155 6.48 0.18 -1.24
C MET A 155 6.67 -1.22 -0.66
N LEU A 156 7.54 -1.99 -1.31
CA LEU A 156 8.08 -3.24 -0.80
C LEU A 156 9.60 -3.22 -0.86
N ASP A 157 10.23 -3.40 0.29
CA ASP A 157 11.66 -3.63 0.42
C ASP A 157 11.98 -5.10 0.14
N VAL A 158 12.59 -5.36 -1.01
CA VAL A 158 13.07 -6.69 -1.41
C VAL A 158 14.58 -6.85 -1.19
N ALA A 159 15.24 -5.78 -0.73
CA ALA A 159 16.68 -5.74 -0.56
C ALA A 159 17.10 -6.34 0.79
N ARG A 160 16.40 -6.01 1.89
CA ARG A 160 16.64 -6.64 3.20
C ARG A 160 16.33 -8.13 3.16
N TYR A 161 15.19 -8.52 2.59
CA TYR A 161 14.88 -9.91 2.30
C TYR A 161 14.35 -10.05 0.87
N PHE A 162 14.89 -11.01 0.13
CA PHE A 162 14.47 -11.29 -1.25
C PHE A 162 13.15 -12.06 -1.27
N TYR A 163 12.24 -11.65 -2.14
CA TYR A 163 10.97 -12.32 -2.40
C TYR A 163 10.90 -12.84 -3.83
N SER A 164 10.20 -13.96 -4.06
CA SER A 164 10.07 -14.56 -5.39
C SER A 164 9.23 -13.68 -6.34
N VAL A 165 9.38 -13.93 -7.64
CA VAL A 165 8.57 -13.29 -8.70
C VAL A 165 7.08 -13.52 -8.47
N GLU A 166 6.70 -14.73 -8.04
CA GLU A 166 5.33 -15.12 -7.77
C GLU A 166 4.74 -14.26 -6.65
N TYR A 167 5.49 -14.09 -5.55
CA TYR A 167 5.01 -13.26 -4.45
C TYR A 167 4.89 -11.77 -4.84
N VAL A 168 5.84 -11.24 -5.60
CA VAL A 168 5.73 -9.85 -6.11
C VAL A 168 4.48 -9.68 -6.96
N LYS A 169 4.09 -10.68 -7.75
CA LYS A 169 2.82 -10.66 -8.50
C LYS A 169 1.59 -10.73 -7.61
N GLU A 170 1.60 -11.55 -6.54
CA GLU A 170 0.54 -11.58 -5.54
C GLU A 170 0.38 -10.22 -4.85
N TYR A 171 1.49 -9.57 -4.51
CA TYR A 171 1.50 -8.23 -3.93
C TYR A 171 0.87 -7.19 -4.88
N ILE A 172 1.20 -7.25 -6.18
CA ILE A 172 0.61 -6.43 -7.23
C ILE A 172 -0.90 -6.71 -7.38
N ASP A 173 -1.36 -7.96 -7.26
CA ASP A 173 -2.79 -8.32 -7.31
C ASP A 173 -3.57 -7.68 -6.16
N LEU A 174 -3.01 -7.72 -4.94
CA LEU A 174 -3.61 -7.07 -3.78
C LEU A 174 -3.65 -5.54 -3.92
N MET A 175 -2.58 -4.93 -4.45
CA MET A 175 -2.56 -3.49 -4.78
C MET A 175 -3.67 -3.13 -5.77
N ALA A 176 -3.81 -3.90 -6.85
CA ALA A 176 -4.81 -3.68 -7.90
C ALA A 176 -6.23 -3.72 -7.34
N ARG A 177 -6.52 -4.72 -6.49
CA ARG A 177 -7.84 -4.90 -5.86
C ARG A 177 -8.30 -3.66 -5.10
N TYR A 178 -7.36 -3.02 -4.39
CA TYR A 178 -7.63 -1.82 -3.60
C TYR A 178 -7.24 -0.52 -4.31
N LYS A 179 -7.12 -0.54 -5.64
CA LYS A 179 -6.90 0.64 -6.50
C LYS A 179 -5.62 1.42 -6.16
N ILE A 180 -4.61 0.77 -5.62
CA ILE A 180 -3.25 1.30 -5.43
C ILE A 180 -2.53 1.18 -6.78
N ASN A 181 -1.98 2.28 -7.31
CA ASN A 181 -1.52 2.34 -8.70
C ASN A 181 -0.02 2.63 -8.87
N ARG A 182 0.75 2.72 -7.77
CA ARG A 182 2.21 2.89 -7.80
C ARG A 182 2.85 1.85 -6.93
N PHE A 183 3.63 0.97 -7.54
CA PHE A 183 4.47 0.01 -6.84
C PHE A 183 5.87 0.59 -6.71
N HIS A 184 6.24 1.07 -5.52
CA HIS A 184 7.60 1.47 -5.22
C HIS A 184 8.41 0.23 -4.86
N TRP A 185 9.34 -0.15 -5.73
CA TRP A 185 10.14 -1.36 -5.61
C TRP A 185 11.54 -1.02 -5.15
N HIS A 186 11.81 -1.19 -3.85
CA HIS A 186 13.11 -0.92 -3.25
C HIS A 186 14.05 -2.09 -3.52
N LEU A 187 14.90 -1.94 -4.57
CA LEU A 187 15.67 -3.01 -5.19
C LEU A 187 17.10 -3.13 -4.65
N THR A 188 17.63 -2.10 -4.01
CA THR A 188 19.05 -2.06 -3.60
C THR A 188 19.21 -1.44 -2.23
N GLU A 189 20.11 -2.06 -1.44
CA GLU A 189 20.37 -1.67 -0.06
C GLU A 189 21.74 -2.22 0.38
N ASP A 190 22.21 -1.83 1.57
CA ASP A 190 23.43 -2.35 2.19
C ASP A 190 23.48 -3.88 2.22
N ALA A 191 22.37 -4.52 2.60
CA ALA A 191 22.26 -5.95 2.83
C ALA A 191 21.98 -6.79 1.57
N GLY A 192 21.77 -6.14 0.40
CA GLY A 192 21.55 -6.86 -0.83
C GLY A 192 21.22 -6.01 -2.05
N TRP A 193 21.76 -6.41 -3.18
CA TRP A 193 21.49 -5.88 -4.51
C TRP A 193 20.59 -6.84 -5.28
N ARG A 194 19.39 -6.42 -5.72
CA ARG A 194 18.36 -7.34 -6.22
C ARG A 194 18.04 -7.22 -7.71
N ILE A 195 18.71 -6.34 -8.44
CA ILE A 195 18.47 -6.13 -9.88
C ILE A 195 19.69 -6.53 -10.72
N GLU A 196 19.50 -7.34 -11.77
CA GLU A 196 20.55 -7.65 -12.72
C GLU A 196 20.94 -6.42 -13.52
N ILE A 197 22.24 -6.06 -13.48
CA ILE A 197 22.88 -5.07 -14.33
C ILE A 197 23.90 -5.80 -15.20
N LYS A 198 23.64 -5.89 -16.48
CA LYS A 198 24.48 -6.71 -17.41
C LYS A 198 25.91 -6.20 -17.52
N LYS A 199 26.08 -4.87 -17.42
CA LYS A 199 27.40 -4.24 -17.42
C LYS A 199 28.20 -4.55 -16.15
N TYR A 200 27.52 -4.80 -15.04
CA TYR A 200 28.12 -5.05 -13.72
C TYR A 200 27.66 -6.38 -13.11
N PRO A 201 27.98 -7.53 -13.72
CA PRO A 201 27.41 -8.83 -13.32
C PRO A 201 27.83 -9.29 -11.91
N GLU A 202 28.91 -8.74 -11.36
CA GLU A 202 29.35 -9.07 -10.00
C GLU A 202 28.39 -8.54 -8.93
N LEU A 203 27.57 -7.52 -9.24
CA LEU A 203 26.54 -7.03 -8.31
C LEU A 203 25.56 -8.12 -7.89
N THR A 204 25.20 -9.02 -8.80
CA THR A 204 24.30 -10.13 -8.51
C THR A 204 25.02 -11.40 -8.05
N LYS A 205 26.30 -11.55 -8.36
CA LYS A 205 27.10 -12.68 -7.89
C LYS A 205 27.60 -12.50 -6.46
N ILE A 206 27.96 -11.28 -6.08
CA ILE A 206 28.50 -10.93 -4.77
C ILE A 206 27.49 -10.10 -3.98
N GLY A 207 27.07 -8.94 -4.54
CA GLY A 207 26.22 -7.95 -3.86
C GLY A 207 24.83 -8.46 -3.48
N ALA A 208 24.35 -9.53 -4.11
CA ALA A 208 23.04 -10.12 -3.83
C ALA A 208 23.03 -11.14 -2.66
N TRP A 209 24.18 -11.44 -2.03
CA TRP A 209 24.32 -12.58 -1.11
C TRP A 209 25.00 -12.19 0.18
N ARG A 210 24.43 -12.59 1.32
CA ARG A 210 25.06 -12.50 2.64
C ARG A 210 25.06 -13.86 3.35
N ASN A 211 26.01 -14.08 4.26
CA ASN A 211 26.19 -15.39 4.91
C ASN A 211 25.24 -15.62 6.08
N SER A 212 24.74 -14.56 6.68
CA SER A 212 23.91 -14.59 7.87
C SER A 212 23.06 -13.31 7.95
N THR A 213 22.09 -13.30 8.84
CA THR A 213 21.27 -12.12 9.12
C THR A 213 21.09 -11.95 10.61
N GLN A 214 21.10 -10.70 11.07
CA GLN A 214 20.77 -10.34 12.44
C GLN A 214 19.45 -10.96 12.87
N TRP A 215 19.47 -11.61 14.05
CA TRP A 215 18.26 -12.16 14.67
C TRP A 215 17.75 -11.25 15.78
N GLY A 216 16.53 -10.77 15.67
CA GLY A 216 15.98 -9.83 16.65
C GLY A 216 16.68 -8.47 16.67
N HIS A 217 16.51 -7.72 17.76
CA HIS A 217 17.10 -6.38 17.92
C HIS A 217 18.57 -6.39 18.34
N ASN A 218 19.09 -7.55 18.75
CA ASN A 218 20.49 -7.65 19.18
C ASN A 218 21.40 -7.89 17.97
N PRO A 219 22.28 -6.95 17.58
CA PRO A 219 23.13 -7.10 16.40
C PRO A 219 24.23 -8.19 16.56
N THR A 220 24.43 -8.70 17.77
CA THR A 220 25.38 -9.81 18.01
C THR A 220 24.76 -11.18 17.82
N GLU A 221 23.44 -11.26 17.72
CA GLU A 221 22.71 -12.49 17.46
C GLU A 221 22.46 -12.65 15.96
N GLN A 222 22.80 -13.82 15.44
CA GLN A 222 22.78 -14.11 14.01
C GLN A 222 22.05 -15.43 13.75
N ASP A 223 21.27 -15.48 12.67
CA ASP A 223 20.54 -16.69 12.25
C ASP A 223 21.48 -17.75 11.65
N ARG A 224 22.65 -17.35 11.16
CA ARG A 224 23.65 -18.20 10.48
C ARG A 224 23.09 -18.91 9.24
N ILE A 225 22.12 -18.30 8.61
CA ILE A 225 21.48 -18.80 7.39
C ILE A 225 21.86 -17.89 6.22
N PRO A 226 22.54 -18.41 5.19
CA PRO A 226 22.80 -17.63 3.99
C PRO A 226 21.50 -17.13 3.36
N HIS A 227 21.48 -15.85 2.99
CA HIS A 227 20.33 -15.24 2.36
C HIS A 227 20.75 -14.49 1.09
N GLY A 228 19.93 -14.57 0.05
CA GLY A 228 20.18 -13.84 -1.18
C GLY A 228 19.17 -14.17 -2.27
N GLY A 229 19.40 -13.55 -3.42
CA GLY A 229 18.57 -13.64 -4.60
C GLY A 229 18.56 -12.34 -5.37
N PHE A 230 18.17 -12.38 -6.61
CA PHE A 230 18.01 -11.21 -7.48
C PHE A 230 17.02 -11.51 -8.60
N TYR A 231 16.55 -10.47 -9.25
CA TYR A 231 15.68 -10.56 -10.42
C TYR A 231 16.52 -10.36 -11.67
N THR A 232 16.39 -11.29 -12.64
CA THR A 232 16.93 -11.10 -14.00
C THR A 232 16.16 -10.00 -14.72
N GLN A 233 16.74 -9.40 -15.75
CA GLN A 233 16.04 -8.38 -16.54
C GLN A 233 14.79 -8.94 -17.21
N GLU A 234 14.77 -10.22 -17.56
CA GLU A 234 13.59 -10.91 -18.11
C GLU A 234 12.47 -11.02 -17.07
N GLN A 235 12.79 -11.39 -15.83
CA GLN A 235 11.83 -11.43 -14.72
C GLN A 235 11.29 -10.02 -14.40
N ILE A 236 12.15 -9.02 -14.45
CA ILE A 236 11.73 -7.61 -14.25
C ILE A 236 10.73 -7.19 -15.34
N LYS A 237 11.01 -7.48 -16.62
CA LYS A 237 10.09 -7.19 -17.74
C LYS A 237 8.75 -7.91 -17.57
N GLU A 238 8.79 -9.15 -17.10
CA GLU A 238 7.58 -9.93 -16.80
C GLU A 238 6.74 -9.26 -15.70
N ILE A 239 7.39 -8.82 -14.61
CA ILE A 239 6.70 -8.12 -13.50
C ILE A 239 6.17 -6.76 -13.97
N ILE A 240 6.91 -6.01 -14.76
CA ILE A 240 6.47 -4.73 -15.32
C ILE A 240 5.22 -4.91 -16.18
N GLN A 241 5.20 -5.91 -17.08
CA GLN A 241 4.02 -6.20 -17.89
C GLN A 241 2.83 -6.65 -17.02
N TYR A 242 3.10 -7.47 -16.00
CA TYR A 242 2.07 -7.93 -15.07
C TYR A 242 1.42 -6.78 -14.29
N ALA A 243 2.21 -5.81 -13.86
CA ALA A 243 1.74 -4.59 -13.21
C ALA A 243 0.97 -3.69 -14.19
N ALA A 244 1.49 -3.50 -15.40
CA ALA A 244 0.86 -2.69 -16.45
C ALA A 244 -0.52 -3.23 -16.86
N ASP A 245 -0.68 -4.56 -16.93
CA ASP A 245 -1.97 -5.23 -17.17
C ASP A 245 -3.03 -4.91 -16.10
N ARG A 246 -2.60 -4.36 -14.93
CA ARG A 246 -3.41 -3.94 -13.78
C ARG A 246 -3.40 -2.44 -13.54
N TYR A 247 -2.90 -1.67 -14.50
CA TYR A 247 -2.78 -0.20 -14.41
C TYR A 247 -1.92 0.27 -13.23
N ILE A 248 -0.93 -0.54 -12.83
CA ILE A 248 0.07 -0.21 -11.83
C ILE A 248 1.38 0.15 -12.52
N THR A 249 1.92 1.32 -12.20
CA THR A 249 3.26 1.73 -12.65
C THR A 249 4.27 1.42 -11.55
N ILE A 250 5.37 0.77 -11.91
CA ILE A 250 6.48 0.51 -11.00
C ILE A 250 7.39 1.73 -10.94
N VAL A 251 7.75 2.14 -9.73
CA VAL A 251 8.80 3.12 -9.44
C VAL A 251 9.97 2.34 -8.85
N PRO A 252 11.02 2.04 -9.66
CA PRO A 252 12.19 1.34 -9.14
C PRO A 252 13.02 2.27 -8.28
N GLU A 253 13.58 1.76 -7.19
CA GLU A 253 14.56 2.47 -6.38
C GLU A 253 15.93 1.83 -6.48
N ILE A 254 16.91 2.67 -6.79
CA ILE A 254 18.34 2.42 -6.65
C ILE A 254 18.85 3.42 -5.61
N ASP A 255 19.07 2.97 -4.41
CA ASP A 255 19.41 3.84 -3.29
C ASP A 255 20.85 4.33 -3.37
N LEU A 256 21.04 5.64 -3.33
CA LEU A 256 22.28 6.38 -3.58
C LEU A 256 22.30 7.69 -2.78
N PRO A 257 23.43 8.18 -2.32
CA PRO A 257 24.76 7.57 -2.29
C PRO A 257 25.04 6.81 -0.99
N GLY A 258 24.09 6.80 -0.04
CA GLY A 258 24.05 5.94 1.15
C GLY A 258 23.55 4.54 0.82
N HIS A 259 23.41 3.67 1.83
CA HIS A 259 22.87 2.32 1.71
C HIS A 259 23.47 1.47 0.57
N THR A 260 24.77 1.65 0.32
CA THR A 260 25.47 1.09 -0.85
C THR A 260 26.52 0.03 -0.51
N MET A 261 26.47 -0.56 0.68
CA MET A 261 27.47 -1.58 1.08
C MET A 261 27.47 -2.80 0.16
N SER A 262 26.34 -3.18 -0.43
CA SER A 262 26.27 -4.23 -1.45
C SER A 262 27.10 -3.89 -2.69
N VAL A 263 27.11 -2.62 -3.10
CA VAL A 263 27.97 -2.10 -4.16
C VAL A 263 29.43 -2.09 -3.72
N LEU A 264 29.73 -1.53 -2.55
CA LEU A 264 31.10 -1.37 -2.06
C LEU A 264 31.79 -2.69 -1.71
N ALA A 265 31.03 -3.69 -1.28
CA ALA A 265 31.57 -5.05 -1.10
C ALA A 265 31.94 -5.71 -2.44
N THR A 266 31.30 -5.29 -3.53
CA THR A 266 31.54 -5.79 -4.89
C THR A 266 32.62 -4.97 -5.61
N TYR A 267 32.56 -3.65 -5.50
CA TYR A 267 33.45 -2.67 -6.15
C TYR A 267 34.02 -1.71 -5.12
N PRO A 268 35.00 -2.14 -4.29
CA PRO A 268 35.51 -1.34 -3.17
C PRO A 268 36.21 -0.03 -3.61
N GLU A 269 36.67 0.04 -4.86
CA GLU A 269 37.27 1.25 -5.45
C GLU A 269 36.29 2.42 -5.58
N LEU A 270 34.99 2.18 -5.51
CA LEU A 270 33.94 3.21 -5.51
C LEU A 270 33.77 3.88 -4.14
N SER A 271 34.42 3.35 -3.09
CA SER A 271 34.40 3.94 -1.74
C SER A 271 35.46 5.01 -1.54
N CYS A 272 35.36 5.75 -0.43
CA CYS A 272 36.39 6.69 -0.01
C CYS A 272 37.66 6.02 0.51
N THR A 273 37.59 4.79 1.01
CA THR A 273 38.65 4.09 1.75
C THR A 273 39.27 2.91 0.98
N GLY A 274 38.62 2.41 -0.07
CA GLY A 274 39.11 1.33 -0.93
C GLY A 274 38.94 -0.09 -0.38
N GLY A 275 38.23 -0.25 0.74
CA GLY A 275 37.92 -1.58 1.31
C GLY A 275 39.11 -2.34 1.91
N PRO A 276 39.04 -3.69 2.02
CA PRO A 276 37.94 -4.54 1.58
C PRO A 276 36.67 -4.45 2.46
N PHE A 277 35.51 -4.70 1.85
CA PHE A 277 34.23 -4.69 2.55
C PHE A 277 33.54 -6.05 2.45
N ARG A 278 32.51 -6.22 3.28
CA ARG A 278 31.61 -7.39 3.26
C ARG A 278 30.17 -6.89 3.22
N ILE A 279 29.29 -7.70 2.66
CA ILE A 279 27.85 -7.45 2.74
C ILE A 279 27.44 -7.47 4.23
N PRO A 280 26.77 -6.41 4.74
CA PRO A 280 26.33 -6.37 6.12
C PRO A 280 25.33 -7.48 6.45
N GLU A 281 25.51 -8.05 7.65
CA GLU A 281 24.61 -9.05 8.23
C GLU A 281 23.75 -8.44 9.34
N THR A 282 23.89 -7.13 9.58
CA THR A 282 23.18 -6.37 10.61
C THR A 282 22.50 -5.14 10.00
N TRP A 283 21.39 -4.75 10.61
CA TRP A 283 20.61 -3.59 10.21
C TRP A 283 21.23 -2.25 10.67
N GLY A 284 20.65 -1.14 10.21
CA GLY A 284 21.04 0.22 10.56
C GLY A 284 22.04 0.85 9.59
N ILE A 285 22.19 2.17 9.69
CA ILE A 285 23.00 3.04 8.82
C ILE A 285 24.48 2.63 8.87
N LYS A 286 25.11 2.49 7.70
CA LYS A 286 26.54 2.16 7.57
C LYS A 286 27.34 3.41 7.25
N GLU A 287 28.55 3.51 7.83
CA GLU A 287 29.44 4.65 7.64
C GLU A 287 30.01 4.78 6.21
N GLU A 288 30.11 3.65 5.51
CA GLU A 288 30.66 3.60 4.17
C GLU A 288 29.59 3.98 3.15
N VAL A 289 29.93 4.91 2.29
CA VAL A 289 29.08 5.46 1.23
C VAL A 289 29.88 5.58 -0.07
N LEU A 290 29.21 5.79 -1.18
CA LEU A 290 29.88 6.07 -2.45
C LEU A 290 30.78 7.31 -2.35
N CYS A 291 31.97 7.23 -2.95
CA CYS A 291 32.92 8.32 -3.00
C CYS A 291 32.51 9.35 -4.04
N LEU A 292 31.89 10.45 -3.63
CA LEU A 292 31.43 11.51 -4.53
C LEU A 292 32.56 12.38 -5.10
N GLY A 293 33.81 12.15 -4.68
CA GLY A 293 35.00 12.74 -5.27
C GLY A 293 35.63 11.89 -6.38
N ASN A 294 35.10 10.68 -6.66
CA ASN A 294 35.61 9.74 -7.63
C ASN A 294 34.76 9.75 -8.91
N ASP A 295 35.36 10.05 -10.07
CA ASP A 295 34.64 10.08 -11.35
C ASP A 295 34.13 8.71 -11.79
N GLU A 296 34.79 7.60 -11.37
CA GLU A 296 34.30 6.27 -11.63
C GLU A 296 32.94 5.99 -10.94
N THR A 297 32.68 6.63 -9.79
CA THR A 297 31.38 6.56 -9.12
C THR A 297 30.26 7.10 -10.01
N TYR A 298 30.48 8.24 -10.65
CA TYR A 298 29.50 8.84 -11.56
C TYR A 298 29.24 7.97 -12.77
N ARG A 299 30.31 7.43 -13.40
CA ARG A 299 30.19 6.50 -14.54
C ARG A 299 29.44 5.23 -14.15
N PHE A 300 29.78 4.64 -13.01
CA PHE A 300 29.08 3.46 -12.50
C PHE A 300 27.58 3.73 -12.32
N VAL A 301 27.22 4.84 -11.67
CA VAL A 301 25.83 5.18 -11.42
C VAL A 301 25.07 5.49 -12.72
N GLU A 302 25.67 6.23 -13.65
CA GLU A 302 25.09 6.49 -14.99
C GLU A 302 24.84 5.21 -15.78
N ASP A 303 25.76 4.26 -15.73
CA ASP A 303 25.62 2.96 -16.40
C ASP A 303 24.48 2.14 -15.78
N VAL A 304 24.42 2.07 -14.45
CA VAL A 304 23.33 1.39 -13.73
C VAL A 304 21.98 2.03 -14.05
N LEU A 305 21.88 3.36 -13.93
CA LEU A 305 20.62 4.07 -14.20
C LEU A 305 20.23 3.98 -15.67
N SER A 306 21.17 3.87 -16.61
CA SER A 306 20.84 3.64 -18.03
C SER A 306 20.08 2.32 -18.22
N GLU A 307 20.58 1.21 -17.66
CA GLU A 307 19.89 -0.08 -17.76
C GLU A 307 18.53 -0.06 -17.02
N VAL A 308 18.45 0.61 -15.86
CA VAL A 308 17.18 0.78 -15.12
C VAL A 308 16.17 1.56 -15.95
N ILE A 309 16.58 2.69 -16.56
CA ILE A 309 15.69 3.52 -17.39
C ILE A 309 15.19 2.75 -18.63
N ASP A 310 16.06 1.93 -19.24
CA ASP A 310 15.68 1.10 -20.39
C ASP A 310 14.67 0.00 -20.02
N LEU A 311 14.73 -0.50 -18.79
CA LEU A 311 13.81 -1.53 -18.29
C LEU A 311 12.45 -0.94 -17.85
N PHE A 312 12.46 0.15 -17.08
CA PHE A 312 11.27 0.69 -16.42
C PHE A 312 10.67 1.86 -17.21
N PRO A 313 9.43 1.72 -17.74
CA PRO A 313 8.80 2.75 -18.57
C PRO A 313 8.20 3.91 -17.77
N GLY A 314 8.20 3.83 -16.44
CA GLY A 314 7.61 4.84 -15.55
C GLY A 314 8.31 6.20 -15.65
N GLU A 315 7.58 7.26 -15.32
CA GLU A 315 8.09 8.64 -15.35
C GLU A 315 9.22 8.85 -14.32
N TYR A 316 9.13 8.21 -13.15
CA TYR A 316 10.03 8.42 -12.02
C TYR A 316 10.96 7.24 -11.80
N ILE A 317 12.23 7.56 -11.52
CA ILE A 317 13.24 6.66 -10.96
C ILE A 317 13.53 7.18 -9.55
N HIS A 318 13.36 6.34 -8.54
CA HIS A 318 13.69 6.70 -7.16
C HIS A 318 15.19 6.44 -6.92
N ILE A 319 15.86 7.46 -6.40
CA ILE A 319 17.33 7.46 -6.24
C ILE A 319 17.76 7.37 -4.77
N GLY A 320 16.82 7.13 -3.85
CA GLY A 320 17.09 7.17 -2.42
C GLY A 320 17.41 8.58 -1.94
N GLY A 321 18.61 8.79 -1.49
CA GLY A 321 19.14 10.10 -1.04
C GLY A 321 19.22 10.23 0.47
N ASP A 322 18.66 9.27 1.19
CA ASP A 322 18.52 9.25 2.63
C ASP A 322 19.80 8.79 3.36
N GLU A 323 19.87 9.12 4.59
CA GLU A 323 20.77 8.60 5.63
C GLU A 323 22.25 8.44 5.24
N ALA A 324 22.76 9.21 4.26
CA ALA A 324 24.16 9.15 3.84
C ALA A 324 25.09 9.86 4.86
N PRO A 325 25.92 9.14 5.64
CA PRO A 325 26.83 9.76 6.59
C PRO A 325 27.91 10.60 5.90
N LYS A 326 28.17 11.79 6.42
CA LYS A 326 29.11 12.76 5.82
C LYS A 326 30.56 12.54 6.23
N ARG A 327 30.83 11.66 7.19
CA ARG A 327 32.15 11.46 7.79
C ARG A 327 33.20 11.07 6.74
N ARG A 328 32.88 10.06 5.90
CA ARG A 328 33.83 9.58 4.89
C ARG A 328 34.21 10.68 3.89
N TRP A 329 33.25 11.49 3.49
CA TRP A 329 33.53 12.60 2.57
C TRP A 329 34.40 13.69 3.21
N LYS A 330 34.23 13.97 4.52
CA LYS A 330 35.08 14.92 5.27
C LYS A 330 36.54 14.50 5.30
N GLU A 331 36.78 13.21 5.44
CA GLU A 331 38.11 12.62 5.56
C GLU A 331 38.74 12.29 4.17
N CYS A 332 37.96 12.26 3.10
CA CYS A 332 38.41 11.83 1.76
C CYS A 332 39.04 12.96 0.95
N PRO A 333 40.33 12.84 0.57
CA PRO A 333 40.98 13.89 -0.23
C PRO A 333 40.31 14.13 -1.61
N LYS A 334 39.72 13.09 -2.22
CA LYS A 334 39.01 13.21 -3.50
C LYS A 334 37.73 14.05 -3.33
N CYS A 335 36.94 13.77 -2.29
CA CYS A 335 35.71 14.51 -1.99
C CYS A 335 36.00 15.94 -1.62
N GLN A 336 37.02 16.22 -0.77
CA GLN A 336 37.42 17.55 -0.39
C GLN A 336 37.96 18.35 -1.58
N ARG A 337 38.64 17.70 -2.53
CA ARG A 337 39.07 18.35 -3.78
C ARG A 337 37.84 18.76 -4.61
N ARG A 338 36.85 17.88 -4.79
CA ARG A 338 35.61 18.18 -5.53
C ARG A 338 34.84 19.34 -4.92
N ILE A 339 34.72 19.37 -3.58
CA ILE A 339 34.12 20.49 -2.85
C ILE A 339 34.83 21.79 -3.20
N LYS A 340 36.15 21.80 -3.13
CA LYS A 340 36.97 23.00 -3.42
C LYS A 340 36.85 23.45 -4.89
N GLU A 341 36.99 22.53 -5.83
CA GLU A 341 36.97 22.81 -7.27
C GLU A 341 35.62 23.37 -7.74
N ASN A 342 34.51 22.84 -7.17
CA ASN A 342 33.16 23.27 -7.48
C ASN A 342 32.63 24.36 -6.54
N LYS A 343 33.49 24.90 -5.64
CA LYS A 343 33.16 25.97 -4.67
C LYS A 343 31.94 25.63 -3.80
N LEU A 344 31.78 24.33 -3.47
CA LEU A 344 30.75 23.86 -2.58
C LEU A 344 31.11 24.22 -1.14
N LYS A 345 30.10 24.43 -0.31
CA LYS A 345 30.27 24.88 1.07
C LYS A 345 30.72 23.74 2.00
N ASP A 346 30.12 22.59 1.83
CA ASP A 346 30.30 21.42 2.72
C ASP A 346 29.87 20.10 2.04
N GLU A 347 29.81 19.02 2.80
CA GLU A 347 29.43 17.69 2.35
C GLU A 347 27.93 17.56 2.04
N HIS A 348 27.07 18.43 2.56
CA HIS A 348 25.65 18.49 2.17
C HIS A 348 25.52 19.03 0.75
N GLU A 349 26.26 20.10 0.44
CA GLU A 349 26.31 20.60 -0.93
C GLU A 349 27.03 19.64 -1.88
N LEU A 350 27.97 18.80 -1.41
CA LEU A 350 28.55 17.73 -2.21
C LEU A 350 27.50 16.65 -2.56
N GLN A 351 26.63 16.26 -1.63
CA GLN A 351 25.52 15.37 -1.93
C GLN A 351 24.54 16.03 -2.91
N SER A 352 24.17 17.26 -2.67
CA SER A 352 23.31 18.03 -3.60
C SER A 352 23.92 18.10 -5.00
N TYR A 353 25.22 18.37 -5.13
CA TYR A 353 25.93 18.34 -6.42
C TYR A 353 25.80 16.99 -7.14
N PHE A 354 25.92 15.89 -6.40
CA PHE A 354 25.70 14.55 -6.95
C PHE A 354 24.24 14.35 -7.40
N ILE A 355 23.26 14.76 -6.58
CA ILE A 355 21.83 14.66 -6.93
C ILE A 355 21.48 15.52 -8.16
N HIS A 356 22.05 16.73 -8.28
CA HIS A 356 21.88 17.56 -9.48
C HIS A 356 22.43 16.88 -10.74
N HIS A 357 23.59 16.22 -10.63
CA HIS A 357 24.15 15.44 -11.73
C HIS A 357 23.21 14.28 -12.15
N LEU A 358 22.62 13.59 -11.18
CA LEU A 358 21.64 12.53 -11.47
C LEU A 358 20.35 13.09 -12.10
N ASP A 359 19.87 14.24 -11.62
CA ASP A 359 18.69 14.90 -12.19
C ASP A 359 18.94 15.29 -13.67
N GLU A 360 20.08 15.88 -13.97
CA GLU A 360 20.46 16.23 -15.33
C GLU A 360 20.56 14.98 -16.23
N PHE A 361 21.23 13.94 -15.76
CA PHE A 361 21.40 12.70 -16.48
C PHE A 361 20.07 12.00 -16.78
N VAL A 362 19.23 11.82 -15.75
CA VAL A 362 17.94 11.12 -15.86
C VAL A 362 16.94 11.93 -16.69
N THR A 363 16.94 13.26 -16.54
CA THR A 363 16.12 14.17 -17.34
C THR A 363 16.55 14.17 -18.79
N GLY A 364 17.85 14.12 -19.06
CA GLY A 364 18.41 13.95 -20.42
C GLY A 364 17.97 12.65 -21.10
N LYS A 365 17.59 11.64 -20.33
CA LYS A 365 17.01 10.36 -20.80
C LYS A 365 15.46 10.39 -20.87
N GLY A 366 14.82 11.54 -20.60
CA GLY A 366 13.36 11.70 -20.66
C GLY A 366 12.60 11.12 -19.45
N ARG A 367 13.26 10.96 -18.31
CA ARG A 367 12.68 10.55 -17.03
C ARG A 367 12.87 11.65 -15.98
N LYS A 368 12.34 11.43 -14.78
CA LYS A 368 12.53 12.32 -13.61
C LYS A 368 13.02 11.52 -12.43
N ILE A 369 13.80 12.17 -11.58
CA ILE A 369 14.16 11.58 -10.29
C ILE A 369 13.09 11.90 -9.25
N ILE A 370 12.95 10.99 -8.29
CA ILE A 370 12.29 11.21 -7.01
C ILE A 370 13.23 10.68 -5.93
N GLY A 371 13.29 11.32 -4.78
CA GLY A 371 14.12 10.86 -3.66
C GLY A 371 13.49 11.18 -2.33
N TRP A 372 14.03 10.58 -1.28
CA TRP A 372 13.65 10.87 0.09
C TRP A 372 13.95 12.32 0.43
N ASP A 373 13.29 12.87 1.45
CA ASP A 373 13.32 14.33 1.69
C ASP A 373 14.69 14.89 2.12
N GLU A 374 15.72 14.06 2.33
CA GLU A 374 17.12 14.49 2.48
C GLU A 374 17.70 15.15 1.22
N ILE A 375 17.14 14.89 0.04
CA ILE A 375 17.58 15.57 -1.20
C ILE A 375 17.31 17.08 -1.19
N LEU A 376 16.53 17.58 -0.22
CA LEU A 376 16.38 19.02 0.05
C LEU A 376 17.65 19.65 0.64
N GLU A 377 18.49 18.85 1.30
CA GLU A 377 19.68 19.33 1.98
C GLU A 377 20.77 19.76 0.99
N GLY A 378 21.31 20.95 1.15
CA GLY A 378 22.32 21.51 0.24
C GLY A 378 21.77 22.07 -1.08
N GLY A 379 20.46 21.97 -1.32
CA GLY A 379 19.75 22.48 -2.49
C GLY A 379 19.10 21.40 -3.33
N LEU A 380 17.82 21.56 -3.63
CA LEU A 380 17.04 20.61 -4.40
C LEU A 380 17.29 20.75 -5.90
N ALA A 381 17.49 19.63 -6.60
CA ALA A 381 17.65 19.60 -8.05
C ALA A 381 16.36 20.03 -8.78
N PRO A 382 16.44 20.74 -9.92
CA PRO A 382 15.31 21.49 -10.51
C PRO A 382 14.09 20.65 -10.89
N ASN A 383 14.30 19.39 -11.33
CA ASN A 383 13.23 18.53 -11.83
C ASN A 383 12.86 17.42 -10.83
N ALA A 384 13.55 17.36 -9.70
CA ALA A 384 13.35 16.32 -8.69
C ALA A 384 11.98 16.44 -8.02
N ALA A 385 11.31 15.29 -7.84
CA ALA A 385 10.21 15.14 -6.92
C ALA A 385 10.72 14.69 -5.55
N VAL A 386 9.97 14.97 -4.49
CA VAL A 386 10.35 14.67 -3.11
C VAL A 386 9.37 13.68 -2.49
N MET A 387 9.88 12.60 -1.90
CA MET A 387 9.11 11.70 -1.05
C MET A 387 9.38 12.06 0.42
N SER A 388 8.37 12.65 1.08
CA SER A 388 8.50 13.16 2.45
C SER A 388 8.23 12.06 3.45
N TRP A 389 9.28 11.58 4.15
CA TRP A 389 9.19 10.47 5.11
C TRP A 389 9.49 10.88 6.56
N ARG A 390 10.37 11.86 6.79
CA ARG A 390 10.69 12.40 8.12
C ARG A 390 9.58 13.31 8.66
N GLY A 391 8.33 12.88 8.56
CA GLY A 391 7.15 13.67 8.81
C GLY A 391 6.71 14.47 7.56
N GLU A 392 5.95 15.56 7.78
CA GLU A 392 5.35 16.35 6.69
C GLU A 392 6.22 17.54 6.23
N ASN A 393 7.20 17.93 7.03
CA ASN A 393 7.92 19.20 6.83
C ASN A 393 8.72 19.22 5.52
N GLY A 394 9.34 18.11 5.13
CA GLY A 394 10.05 17.98 3.86
C GLY A 394 9.11 18.21 2.67
N GLY A 395 7.93 17.59 2.70
CA GLY A 395 6.93 17.76 1.66
C GLY A 395 6.37 19.17 1.57
N ILE A 396 6.11 19.81 2.73
CA ILE A 396 5.66 21.21 2.79
C ILE A 396 6.72 22.14 2.20
N ALA A 397 8.00 21.94 2.53
CA ALA A 397 9.10 22.72 2.01
C ALA A 397 9.23 22.55 0.49
N ALA A 398 9.21 21.32 -0.01
CA ALA A 398 9.29 21.02 -1.45
C ALA A 398 8.10 21.61 -2.23
N ALA A 399 6.86 21.46 -1.72
CA ALA A 399 5.67 22.07 -2.32
C ALA A 399 5.76 23.62 -2.32
N GLY A 400 6.37 24.22 -1.27
CA GLY A 400 6.65 25.65 -1.19
C GLY A 400 7.64 26.13 -2.24
N MET A 401 8.54 25.27 -2.70
CA MET A 401 9.50 25.52 -3.79
C MET A 401 8.92 25.19 -5.18
N GLY A 402 7.69 24.67 -5.27
CA GLY A 402 7.04 24.30 -6.54
C GLY A 402 7.39 22.90 -7.05
N HIS A 403 7.94 22.04 -6.20
CA HIS A 403 8.28 20.66 -6.56
C HIS A 403 7.15 19.69 -6.27
N LYS A 404 7.04 18.64 -7.08
CA LYS A 404 6.08 17.55 -6.87
C LYS A 404 6.46 16.75 -5.63
N VAL A 405 5.43 16.32 -4.88
CA VAL A 405 5.61 15.66 -3.58
C VAL A 405 4.73 14.42 -3.47
N VAL A 406 5.31 13.34 -2.94
CA VAL A 406 4.58 12.20 -2.40
C VAL A 406 4.69 12.24 -0.87
N MET A 407 3.55 12.21 -0.19
CA MET A 407 3.52 12.19 1.28
C MET A 407 3.62 10.74 1.78
N ALA A 408 4.68 10.45 2.53
CA ALA A 408 4.95 9.13 3.12
C ALA A 408 5.46 9.26 4.57
N PRO A 409 4.87 10.15 5.43
CA PRO A 409 5.42 10.44 6.75
C PRO A 409 5.46 9.18 7.63
N ASN A 410 6.63 8.89 8.20
CA ASN A 410 6.90 7.63 8.93
C ASN A 410 5.96 7.39 10.11
N ASN A 411 5.52 8.45 10.77
CA ASN A 411 4.58 8.37 11.88
C ASN A 411 3.15 7.99 11.47
N TYR A 412 2.83 7.95 10.16
CA TYR A 412 1.53 7.50 9.63
C TYR A 412 1.65 6.38 8.61
N MET A 413 2.71 6.40 7.76
CA MET A 413 2.78 5.60 6.53
C MET A 413 3.81 4.47 6.59
N TYR A 414 4.56 4.31 7.70
CA TYR A 414 5.46 3.17 7.87
C TYR A 414 4.67 2.00 8.47
N ILE A 415 4.21 1.13 7.59
CA ILE A 415 3.37 -0.02 7.95
C ILE A 415 4.18 -1.30 8.21
N ASP A 416 5.46 -1.15 8.45
CA ASP A 416 6.38 -2.08 9.10
C ASP A 416 6.45 -1.87 10.62
N TYR A 417 5.85 -0.78 11.15
CA TYR A 417 5.74 -0.48 12.58
C TYR A 417 4.67 -1.34 13.27
N TYR A 418 4.73 -1.43 14.61
CA TYR A 418 3.72 -2.11 15.42
C TYR A 418 2.32 -1.59 15.14
N GLN A 419 1.33 -2.48 15.26
CA GLN A 419 -0.07 -2.19 14.95
C GLN A 419 -0.92 -1.97 16.21
N SER A 420 -0.40 -2.33 17.38
CA SER A 420 -1.03 -2.10 18.69
C SER A 420 0.03 -1.80 19.75
N GLU A 421 -0.39 -1.24 20.88
CA GLU A 421 0.46 -0.99 22.05
C GLU A 421 0.82 -2.27 22.82
N ASP A 422 0.11 -3.35 22.57
CA ASP A 422 0.40 -4.67 23.14
C ASP A 422 1.47 -5.40 22.35
N TYR A 423 2.71 -4.95 22.49
CA TYR A 423 3.86 -5.50 21.77
C TYR A 423 4.11 -6.99 22.05
N THR A 424 3.54 -7.54 23.13
CA THR A 424 3.71 -8.97 23.48
C THR A 424 2.90 -9.89 22.58
N ASN A 425 1.84 -9.37 21.99
CA ASN A 425 0.96 -10.09 21.06
C ASN A 425 1.20 -9.73 19.58
N GLU A 426 2.16 -8.86 19.29
CA GLU A 426 2.55 -8.52 17.92
C GLU A 426 3.86 -9.26 17.52
N PRO A 427 4.01 -9.63 16.23
CA PRO A 427 5.28 -10.16 15.75
C PRO A 427 6.39 -9.11 15.91
N LEU A 428 7.61 -9.56 16.22
CA LEU A 428 8.77 -8.68 16.32
C LEU A 428 8.93 -7.83 15.05
N ASN A 429 9.12 -6.52 15.20
CA ASN A 429 9.40 -5.59 14.11
C ASN A 429 10.42 -4.52 14.52
N ILE A 430 10.63 -3.51 13.68
CA ILE A 430 11.67 -2.49 13.89
C ILE A 430 11.38 -1.55 15.09
N GLY A 431 10.12 -1.40 15.46
CA GLY A 431 9.65 -0.44 16.48
C GLY A 431 8.58 0.49 15.92
N GLY A 432 8.38 1.63 16.60
CA GLY A 432 7.32 2.57 16.21
C GLY A 432 5.92 2.02 16.43
N LEU A 433 4.90 2.84 16.22
CA LEU A 433 3.49 2.45 16.34
C LEU A 433 2.65 3.18 15.29
N VAL A 434 2.00 2.43 14.42
CA VAL A 434 1.02 2.93 13.45
C VAL A 434 -0.20 2.01 13.46
N THR A 435 -1.20 2.37 14.28
CA THR A 435 -2.45 1.61 14.34
C THR A 435 -3.31 1.82 13.10
N LEU A 436 -4.31 0.95 12.87
CA LEU A 436 -5.23 1.08 11.75
C LEU A 436 -6.01 2.41 11.78
N GLU A 437 -6.42 2.87 12.96
CA GLU A 437 -7.10 4.16 13.14
C GLU A 437 -6.16 5.32 12.86
N HIS A 438 -4.91 5.20 13.32
CA HIS A 438 -3.92 6.25 13.15
C HIS A 438 -3.59 6.50 11.68
N ILE A 439 -3.29 5.46 10.89
CA ILE A 439 -3.08 5.63 9.45
C ILE A 439 -4.34 6.17 8.77
N TYR A 440 -5.54 5.67 9.12
CA TYR A 440 -6.79 6.14 8.50
C TYR A 440 -7.07 7.62 8.77
N SER A 441 -6.60 8.17 9.90
CA SER A 441 -6.78 9.58 10.26
C SER A 441 -5.97 10.54 9.38
N TYR A 442 -4.93 10.05 8.69
CA TYR A 442 -4.01 10.90 7.94
C TYR A 442 -4.69 11.68 6.81
N GLU A 443 -4.28 12.95 6.67
CA GLU A 443 -4.75 13.86 5.63
C GLU A 443 -3.54 14.45 4.87
N PRO A 444 -3.32 14.04 3.58
CA PRO A 444 -2.17 14.52 2.80
C PRO A 444 -2.18 16.03 2.54
N TYR A 445 -3.37 16.65 2.47
CA TYR A 445 -3.50 18.10 2.42
C TYR A 445 -3.48 18.68 3.84
N THR A 446 -2.29 18.61 4.48
CA THR A 446 -2.10 19.15 5.82
C THR A 446 -2.50 20.63 5.90
N PRO A 447 -3.08 21.10 7.03
CA PRO A 447 -3.46 22.51 7.22
C PRO A 447 -2.33 23.54 7.05
N LYS A 448 -1.08 23.07 7.03
CA LYS A 448 0.11 23.92 6.80
C LYS A 448 0.34 24.27 5.33
N LEU A 449 -0.32 23.57 4.39
CA LEU A 449 -0.22 23.83 2.96
C LEU A 449 -1.22 24.90 2.52
N THR A 450 -0.79 25.81 1.69
CA THR A 450 -1.71 26.71 0.97
C THR A 450 -2.45 25.94 -0.13
N LYS A 451 -3.54 26.50 -0.63
CA LYS A 451 -4.31 25.90 -1.74
C LYS A 451 -3.45 25.68 -3.00
N GLU A 452 -2.51 26.59 -3.27
CA GLU A 452 -1.58 26.46 -4.39
C GLU A 452 -0.60 25.30 -4.16
N GLN A 453 -0.04 25.21 -2.96
CA GLN A 453 0.90 24.15 -2.59
C GLN A 453 0.25 22.76 -2.62
N CYS A 454 -1.05 22.64 -2.31
CA CYS A 454 -1.79 21.39 -2.49
C CYS A 454 -1.73 20.86 -3.93
N GLY A 455 -1.60 21.73 -4.93
CA GLY A 455 -1.44 21.34 -6.34
C GLY A 455 -0.12 20.63 -6.68
N TYR A 456 0.84 20.66 -5.77
CA TYR A 456 2.12 19.95 -5.90
C TYR A 456 2.10 18.57 -5.23
N ILE A 457 1.14 18.29 -4.34
CA ILE A 457 0.99 16.98 -3.71
C ILE A 457 0.40 15.99 -4.73
N MET A 458 1.23 15.04 -5.18
CA MET A 458 0.81 14.00 -6.13
C MET A 458 -0.08 12.95 -5.48
N GLY A 459 0.14 12.70 -4.19
CA GLY A 459 -0.58 11.70 -3.42
C GLY A 459 0.17 11.18 -2.21
N VAL A 460 -0.07 9.93 -1.88
CA VAL A 460 0.36 9.30 -0.63
C VAL A 460 0.94 7.92 -0.89
N GLN A 461 1.91 7.52 -0.07
CA GLN A 461 2.51 6.18 -0.11
C GLN A 461 2.70 5.62 1.29
N ALA A 462 2.47 4.31 1.45
CA ALA A 462 2.90 3.58 2.62
C ALA A 462 4.11 2.68 2.31
N ASN A 463 4.96 2.50 3.31
CA ASN A 463 6.22 1.77 3.18
C ASN A 463 6.22 0.51 4.05
N VAL A 464 6.73 -0.59 3.50
CA VAL A 464 6.98 -1.86 4.20
C VAL A 464 8.48 -2.13 4.14
N TRP A 465 9.21 -1.63 5.14
CA TRP A 465 10.64 -1.91 5.29
C TRP A 465 10.89 -3.32 5.79
N GLY A 466 11.99 -3.92 5.35
CA GLY A 466 12.20 -5.35 5.38
C GLY A 466 12.99 -5.91 6.57
N GLU A 467 13.63 -5.09 7.41
CA GLU A 467 14.63 -5.52 8.40
C GLU A 467 14.15 -6.68 9.29
N PHE A 468 12.88 -6.68 9.65
CA PHE A 468 12.28 -7.72 10.49
C PHE A 468 11.19 -8.51 9.78
N ILE A 469 11.07 -8.37 8.44
CA ILE A 469 10.02 -9.00 7.64
C ILE A 469 10.64 -10.00 6.66
N HIS A 470 10.80 -11.24 7.09
CA HIS A 470 11.61 -12.25 6.40
C HIS A 470 10.82 -13.23 5.52
N HIS A 471 9.48 -13.13 5.47
CA HIS A 471 8.64 -14.00 4.62
C HIS A 471 7.34 -13.32 4.19
N PRO A 472 6.70 -13.79 3.08
CA PRO A 472 5.48 -13.22 2.50
C PRO A 472 4.32 -13.01 3.47
N ASP A 473 4.01 -14.00 4.30
CA ASP A 473 2.91 -13.90 5.26
C ASP A 473 3.08 -12.73 6.23
N LYS A 474 4.33 -12.45 6.63
CA LYS A 474 4.61 -11.32 7.51
C LYS A 474 4.48 -9.98 6.78
N VAL A 475 4.86 -9.90 5.50
CA VAL A 475 4.58 -8.70 4.68
C VAL A 475 3.08 -8.43 4.64
N ASN A 476 2.29 -9.46 4.34
CA ASN A 476 0.83 -9.36 4.27
C ASN A 476 0.22 -8.99 5.63
N TYR A 477 0.70 -9.62 6.73
CA TYR A 477 0.28 -9.28 8.09
C TYR A 477 0.55 -7.81 8.44
N MET A 478 1.71 -7.30 8.07
CA MET A 478 2.08 -5.91 8.35
C MET A 478 1.34 -4.94 7.45
N ALA A 479 1.15 -5.27 6.16
CA ALA A 479 0.49 -4.40 5.21
C ALA A 479 -1.04 -4.33 5.42
N TYR A 480 -1.70 -5.46 5.67
CA TYR A 480 -3.16 -5.50 5.74
C TYR A 480 -3.65 -5.64 7.19
N PRO A 481 -4.66 -4.81 7.57
CA PRO A 481 -5.54 -3.98 6.73
C PRO A 481 -5.06 -2.54 6.47
N ARG A 482 -3.89 -2.11 6.91
CA ARG A 482 -3.43 -0.70 6.81
C ARG A 482 -3.30 -0.21 5.35
N ALA A 483 -2.92 -1.08 4.42
CA ALA A 483 -2.91 -0.75 2.99
C ALA A 483 -4.33 -0.46 2.43
N MET A 484 -5.39 -1.03 3.03
CA MET A 484 -6.76 -0.67 2.69
C MET A 484 -7.12 0.74 3.18
N ALA A 485 -6.64 1.13 4.35
CA ALA A 485 -6.78 2.51 4.84
C ALA A 485 -6.03 3.51 3.94
N LEU A 486 -4.79 3.21 3.56
CA LEU A 486 -4.03 3.97 2.57
C LEU A 486 -4.80 4.15 1.26
N SER A 487 -5.40 3.07 0.76
CA SER A 487 -6.22 3.08 -0.47
C SER A 487 -7.35 4.11 -0.38
N GLU A 488 -8.08 4.13 0.74
CA GLU A 488 -9.18 5.07 0.95
C GLU A 488 -8.69 6.52 1.12
N ILE A 489 -7.57 6.74 1.79
CA ILE A 489 -6.93 8.07 1.87
C ILE A 489 -6.57 8.61 0.48
N GLY A 490 -6.02 7.74 -0.37
CA GLY A 490 -5.56 8.12 -1.70
C GLY A 490 -6.67 8.23 -2.76
N TRP A 491 -7.75 7.47 -2.59
CA TRP A 491 -8.84 7.37 -3.56
C TRP A 491 -10.05 8.22 -3.20
N SER A 492 -10.58 8.08 -1.96
CA SER A 492 -11.87 8.64 -1.58
C SER A 492 -11.82 10.13 -1.27
N PRO A 493 -12.90 10.90 -1.50
CA PRO A 493 -12.98 12.27 -1.05
C PRO A 493 -12.82 12.40 0.48
N ALA A 494 -12.12 13.43 0.94
CA ALA A 494 -11.81 13.60 2.37
C ALA A 494 -13.06 13.66 3.25
N GLU A 495 -14.12 14.31 2.76
CA GLU A 495 -15.41 14.44 3.45
C GLU A 495 -16.19 13.13 3.59
N LYS A 496 -15.80 12.09 2.84
CA LYS A 496 -16.37 10.74 2.96
C LYS A 496 -15.67 9.88 4.00
N LYS A 497 -14.52 10.31 4.51
CA LYS A 497 -13.77 9.53 5.50
C LYS A 497 -14.55 9.41 6.81
N ASN A 498 -14.84 8.17 7.19
CA ASN A 498 -15.49 7.82 8.44
C ASN A 498 -14.93 6.48 8.92
N TYR A 499 -14.15 6.51 10.00
CA TYR A 499 -13.46 5.32 10.50
C TYR A 499 -14.43 4.21 10.96
N ALA A 500 -15.54 4.58 11.58
CA ALA A 500 -16.54 3.59 12.03
C ALA A 500 -17.18 2.87 10.83
N ASP A 501 -17.57 3.61 9.80
CA ASP A 501 -18.08 3.04 8.55
C ASP A 501 -17.02 2.22 7.82
N PHE A 502 -15.78 2.70 7.76
CA PHE A 502 -14.65 1.95 7.21
C PHE A 502 -14.47 0.59 7.89
N ARG A 503 -14.56 0.53 9.23
CA ARG A 503 -14.47 -0.71 10.02
C ARG A 503 -15.58 -1.70 9.67
N GLU A 504 -16.80 -1.23 9.48
CA GLU A 504 -17.92 -2.09 9.06
C GLU A 504 -17.70 -2.68 7.66
N ARG A 505 -17.27 -1.87 6.68
CA ARG A 505 -16.96 -2.33 5.31
C ARG A 505 -15.75 -3.25 5.26
N LEU A 506 -14.76 -3.00 6.11
CA LEU A 506 -13.54 -3.77 6.21
C LEU A 506 -13.81 -5.24 6.54
N ALA A 507 -14.82 -5.53 7.36
CA ALA A 507 -15.13 -6.89 7.82
C ALA A 507 -15.36 -7.88 6.65
N GLY A 508 -16.10 -7.48 5.62
CA GLY A 508 -16.31 -8.31 4.43
C GLY A 508 -15.06 -8.44 3.55
N CYS A 509 -14.27 -7.34 3.42
CA CYS A 509 -13.01 -7.38 2.68
C CYS A 509 -12.00 -8.35 3.32
N LEU A 510 -11.90 -8.36 4.65
CA LEU A 510 -11.01 -9.27 5.38
C LEU A 510 -11.49 -10.73 5.30
N ALA A 511 -12.80 -10.96 5.31
CA ALA A 511 -13.35 -12.30 5.08
C ALA A 511 -13.00 -12.83 3.69
N GLU A 512 -12.96 -11.96 2.68
CA GLU A 512 -12.52 -12.35 1.34
C GLU A 512 -11.02 -12.68 1.30
N LEU A 513 -10.16 -11.90 1.97
CA LEU A 513 -8.74 -12.23 2.11
C LEU A 513 -8.53 -13.56 2.83
N ASP A 514 -9.30 -13.83 3.89
CA ASP A 514 -9.24 -15.11 4.61
C ASP A 514 -9.58 -16.30 3.70
N ARG A 515 -10.63 -16.19 2.89
CA ARG A 515 -10.99 -17.22 1.90
C ARG A 515 -9.92 -17.48 0.86
N GLN A 516 -9.16 -16.44 0.49
CA GLN A 516 -8.05 -16.55 -0.46
C GLN A 516 -6.74 -17.02 0.18
N GLY A 517 -6.72 -17.27 1.49
CA GLY A 517 -5.53 -17.69 2.21
C GLY A 517 -4.50 -16.57 2.42
N VAL A 518 -4.87 -15.32 2.18
CA VAL A 518 -3.99 -14.16 2.41
C VAL A 518 -3.92 -13.89 3.91
N THR A 519 -2.70 -13.85 4.44
CA THR A 519 -2.46 -13.48 5.83
C THR A 519 -2.69 -11.98 6.02
N PHE A 520 -3.28 -11.59 7.15
CA PHE A 520 -3.46 -10.20 7.59
C PHE A 520 -3.55 -10.14 9.11
N ARG A 521 -3.28 -8.99 9.69
CA ARG A 521 -3.59 -8.77 11.11
C ARG A 521 -5.10 -8.72 11.30
N ILE A 522 -5.62 -9.58 12.16
CA ILE A 522 -7.05 -9.58 12.51
C ILE A 522 -7.26 -8.43 13.50
N PRO A 523 -8.04 -7.39 13.14
CA PRO A 523 -8.26 -6.26 14.03
C PRO A 523 -9.10 -6.64 15.26
N GLU A 524 -9.11 -5.76 16.25
CA GLU A 524 -9.95 -5.83 17.43
C GLU A 524 -11.43 -5.95 17.05
N PRO A 525 -12.29 -6.63 17.83
CA PRO A 525 -13.73 -6.62 17.61
C PRO A 525 -14.26 -5.17 17.57
N ILE A 526 -15.24 -4.89 16.73
CA ILE A 526 -15.91 -3.59 16.72
C ILE A 526 -16.66 -3.45 18.06
N GLY A 527 -16.51 -2.33 18.75
CA GLY A 527 -17.12 -2.06 20.06
C GLY A 527 -16.30 -2.50 21.28
N TRP A 528 -15.11 -3.08 21.09
CA TRP A 528 -14.23 -3.53 22.20
C TRP A 528 -13.79 -2.37 23.13
N ASP A 529 -13.68 -1.17 22.60
CA ASP A 529 -13.26 0.07 23.26
C ASP A 529 -14.44 0.96 23.71
N LYS A 530 -15.69 0.49 23.58
CA LYS A 530 -16.91 1.28 23.78
C LYS A 530 -17.87 0.67 24.79
N ALA A 531 -17.37 0.00 25.82
CA ALA A 531 -18.23 -0.47 26.90
C ALA A 531 -18.98 0.72 27.54
N ILE A 532 -20.31 0.62 27.60
CA ILE A 532 -21.18 1.66 28.17
C ILE A 532 -21.51 1.30 29.60
N VAL A 533 -21.40 2.25 30.53
CA VAL A 533 -21.85 2.05 31.91
C VAL A 533 -23.27 2.60 32.09
N ARG A 534 -24.20 1.71 32.44
CA ARG A 534 -25.60 2.07 32.67
C ARG A 534 -26.20 1.30 33.84
N GLY A 535 -26.76 2.04 34.85
CA GLY A 535 -27.44 1.44 36.00
C GLY A 535 -26.52 0.51 36.82
N GLY A 536 -25.24 0.84 36.97
CA GLY A 536 -24.27 0.01 37.70
C GLY A 536 -23.77 -1.23 36.95
N ASN A 537 -24.09 -1.37 35.66
CA ASN A 537 -23.62 -2.44 34.81
C ASN A 537 -22.74 -1.91 33.67
N ALA A 538 -21.71 -2.68 33.27
CA ALA A 538 -21.03 -2.52 32.01
C ALA A 538 -21.83 -3.25 30.92
N ILE A 539 -22.19 -2.52 29.88
CA ILE A 539 -22.84 -3.06 28.67
C ILE A 539 -21.79 -3.15 27.57
N VAL A 540 -21.54 -4.36 27.08
CA VAL A 540 -20.55 -4.63 26.05
C VAL A 540 -21.25 -5.25 24.84
N ASP A 541 -21.21 -4.52 23.73
CA ASP A 541 -21.77 -4.95 22.44
C ASP A 541 -20.64 -5.10 21.44
N LEU A 542 -20.30 -6.35 21.10
CA LEU A 542 -19.20 -6.69 20.20
C LEU A 542 -19.72 -7.19 18.85
N LYS A 543 -19.06 -6.73 17.78
CA LYS A 543 -19.23 -7.29 16.44
C LYS A 543 -17.90 -7.82 15.93
N PRO A 544 -17.89 -8.92 15.14
CA PRO A 544 -16.68 -9.41 14.53
C PRO A 544 -16.08 -8.37 13.58
N SER A 545 -14.77 -8.15 13.68
CA SER A 545 -14.02 -7.30 12.72
C SER A 545 -13.74 -8.02 11.39
N VAL A 546 -14.07 -9.29 11.28
CA VAL A 546 -14.03 -10.12 10.06
C VAL A 546 -15.39 -10.81 9.95
N GLU A 547 -16.07 -10.63 8.83
CA GLU A 547 -17.39 -11.22 8.59
C GLU A 547 -17.35 -12.77 8.70
N GLY A 548 -18.30 -13.33 9.44
CA GLY A 548 -18.38 -14.77 9.68
C GLY A 548 -17.38 -15.31 10.71
N ALA A 549 -16.62 -14.45 11.40
CA ALA A 549 -15.79 -14.88 12.52
C ALA A 549 -16.60 -15.02 13.81
N ASP A 550 -16.24 -16.00 14.63
CA ASP A 550 -16.73 -16.17 15.98
C ASP A 550 -15.95 -15.32 16.98
N ILE A 551 -16.63 -14.72 17.96
CA ILE A 551 -16.01 -14.07 19.10
C ILE A 551 -16.14 -14.99 20.31
N TYR A 552 -15.03 -15.27 20.99
CA TYR A 552 -15.00 -15.98 22.27
C TYR A 552 -14.55 -15.02 23.37
N TYR A 553 -15.14 -15.12 24.55
CA TYR A 553 -14.86 -14.21 25.66
C TYR A 553 -14.82 -14.90 27.03
N THR A 554 -14.14 -14.26 27.99
CA THR A 554 -14.17 -14.55 29.42
C THR A 554 -14.48 -13.26 30.18
N THR A 555 -15.00 -13.37 31.41
CA THR A 555 -15.36 -12.22 32.26
C THR A 555 -14.55 -12.16 33.55
N ASP A 556 -13.62 -13.09 33.74
CA ASP A 556 -12.80 -13.25 34.93
C ASP A 556 -11.29 -13.02 34.66
N GLY A 557 -10.95 -12.53 33.45
CA GLY A 557 -9.59 -12.27 33.03
C GLY A 557 -8.78 -13.50 32.61
N THR A 558 -9.38 -14.70 32.61
CA THR A 558 -8.74 -15.90 32.08
C THR A 558 -8.59 -15.82 30.55
N ASP A 559 -7.71 -16.66 29.99
CA ASP A 559 -7.48 -16.69 28.54
C ASP A 559 -8.72 -17.27 27.81
N PRO A 560 -9.41 -16.49 26.96
CA PRO A 560 -10.61 -16.96 26.26
C PRO A 560 -10.32 -18.03 25.20
N ARG A 561 -9.07 -18.25 24.79
CA ARG A 561 -8.69 -19.36 23.89
C ARG A 561 -8.80 -20.71 24.60
N LEU A 562 -8.71 -20.73 25.93
CA LEU A 562 -8.78 -21.92 26.76
C LEU A 562 -10.14 -22.07 27.46
N TYR A 563 -10.72 -20.97 27.93
CA TYR A 563 -11.90 -20.97 28.79
C TYR A 563 -13.06 -20.13 28.23
N GLY A 564 -12.91 -19.60 27.01
CA GLY A 564 -13.89 -18.68 26.42
C GLY A 564 -15.23 -19.31 26.12
N LYS A 565 -16.28 -18.53 26.29
CA LYS A 565 -17.64 -18.80 25.82
C LYS A 565 -17.85 -18.09 24.48
N LEU A 566 -18.66 -18.69 23.60
CA LEU A 566 -19.06 -18.04 22.35
C LEU A 566 -19.95 -16.82 22.69
N TYR A 567 -19.61 -15.68 22.10
CA TYR A 567 -20.40 -14.45 22.23
C TYR A 567 -21.57 -14.50 21.26
N THR A 568 -22.79 -14.43 21.79
CA THR A 568 -24.04 -14.46 21.01
C THR A 568 -24.90 -13.22 21.21
N ASP A 569 -24.78 -12.56 22.37
CA ASP A 569 -25.63 -11.45 22.76
C ASP A 569 -24.85 -10.40 23.56
N THR A 570 -25.35 -9.17 23.58
CA THR A 570 -24.83 -8.06 24.39
C THR A 570 -24.65 -8.46 25.85
N LEU A 571 -23.44 -8.29 26.38
CA LEU A 571 -23.15 -8.60 27.77
C LEU A 571 -23.62 -7.46 28.69
N GLN A 572 -24.23 -7.81 29.79
CA GLN A 572 -24.56 -6.91 30.90
C GLN A 572 -23.91 -7.45 32.18
N LEU A 573 -22.84 -6.81 32.63
CA LEU A 573 -22.03 -7.29 33.74
C LEU A 573 -22.05 -6.25 34.87
N PRO A 574 -22.33 -6.65 36.14
CA PRO A 574 -22.25 -5.77 37.26
C PRO A 574 -20.83 -5.16 37.36
N LEU A 575 -20.76 -3.85 37.56
CA LEU A 575 -19.49 -3.18 37.86
C LEU A 575 -19.03 -3.58 39.26
N SER A 576 -17.89 -4.23 39.36
CA SER A 576 -17.21 -4.49 40.62
C SER A 576 -16.21 -3.38 40.92
N PHE A 577 -15.73 -3.29 42.18
CA PHE A 577 -14.68 -2.35 42.60
C PHE A 577 -13.37 -2.50 41.80
N SER A 578 -13.13 -3.64 41.19
CA SER A 578 -11.96 -3.97 40.34
C SER A 578 -12.22 -3.74 38.83
N GLY A 579 -13.36 -3.13 38.48
CA GLY A 579 -13.76 -3.04 37.06
C GLY A 579 -14.27 -4.36 36.49
N VAL A 580 -14.54 -4.37 35.19
CA VAL A 580 -14.92 -5.58 34.45
C VAL A 580 -13.70 -6.04 33.63
N ASN A 581 -13.21 -7.24 33.90
CA ASN A 581 -12.06 -7.80 33.23
C ASN A 581 -12.51 -8.78 32.12
N ILE A 582 -12.98 -8.21 31.02
CA ILE A 582 -13.41 -9.00 29.85
C ILE A 582 -12.23 -9.16 28.91
N LYS A 583 -11.92 -10.40 28.58
CA LYS A 583 -10.99 -10.73 27.49
C LYS A 583 -11.75 -11.40 26.36
N CYS A 584 -11.38 -11.09 25.12
CA CYS A 584 -11.99 -11.71 23.95
C CYS A 584 -10.96 -11.95 22.84
N TYR A 585 -11.28 -12.87 21.94
CA TYR A 585 -10.54 -13.09 20.69
C TYR A 585 -11.50 -13.50 19.58
N LEU A 586 -11.07 -13.31 18.33
CA LEU A 586 -11.80 -13.76 17.14
C LEU A 586 -11.20 -15.06 16.60
N ARG A 587 -12.08 -15.94 16.13
CA ARG A 587 -11.73 -17.16 15.41
C ARG A 587 -12.36 -17.13 14.03
N LEU A 588 -11.53 -17.14 12.99
CA LEU A 588 -11.96 -17.10 11.60
C LEU A 588 -12.45 -18.48 11.12
N SER A 589 -13.17 -18.49 10.03
CA SER A 589 -13.60 -19.73 9.34
C SER A 589 -12.43 -20.61 8.90
N SER A 590 -11.29 -20.01 8.53
CA SER A 590 -10.02 -20.67 8.24
C SER A 590 -9.32 -21.28 9.47
N ARG A 591 -9.90 -21.13 10.68
CA ARG A 591 -9.33 -21.47 11.99
C ARG A 591 -8.16 -20.59 12.45
N ARG A 592 -7.79 -19.55 11.72
CA ARG A 592 -6.88 -18.54 12.24
C ARG A 592 -7.55 -17.79 13.39
N SER A 593 -6.75 -17.28 14.32
CA SER A 593 -7.24 -16.56 15.49
C SER A 593 -6.54 -15.23 15.64
N SER A 594 -7.25 -14.25 16.19
CA SER A 594 -6.66 -12.97 16.58
C SER A 594 -5.77 -13.10 17.83
N ALA A 595 -5.09 -12.02 18.18
CA ALA A 595 -4.62 -11.79 19.54
C ALA A 595 -5.79 -11.80 20.53
N VAL A 596 -5.48 -11.91 21.83
CA VAL A 596 -6.47 -11.74 22.90
C VAL A 596 -6.55 -10.26 23.25
N TYR A 597 -7.73 -9.69 23.16
CA TYR A 597 -7.99 -8.29 23.45
C TYR A 597 -8.68 -8.12 24.82
N THR A 598 -8.31 -7.09 25.55
CA THR A 598 -9.01 -6.71 26.78
C THR A 598 -10.03 -5.62 26.47
N VAL A 599 -11.30 -5.88 26.77
CA VAL A 599 -12.36 -4.88 26.58
C VAL A 599 -12.21 -3.80 27.65
N VAL A 600 -12.12 -2.57 27.21
CA VAL A 600 -11.97 -1.39 28.08
C VAL A 600 -13.36 -0.96 28.55
N ALA A 601 -13.63 -1.09 29.84
CA ALA A 601 -14.78 -0.44 30.48
C ALA A 601 -14.35 0.94 31.01
N PRO A 602 -15.12 2.03 30.77
CA PRO A 602 -14.76 3.32 31.29
C PRO A 602 -14.74 3.28 32.83
N ASP A 603 -13.70 3.90 33.40
CA ASP A 603 -13.63 4.10 34.85
C ASP A 603 -14.86 4.86 35.36
N THR A 604 -15.57 4.29 36.32
CA THR A 604 -16.61 5.01 37.05
C THR A 604 -15.91 5.97 38.01
N LYS A 605 -15.63 7.19 37.58
CA LYS A 605 -15.38 8.31 38.49
C LYS A 605 -16.66 9.05 38.78
#